data_34e0f857101c30e612e7e557765b7f84
#
_entry.id   34e0f857101c30e612e7e557765b7f84
#
_cell.length_a   1.000
_cell.length_b   1.000
_cell.length_c   1.000
_cell.angle_alpha   90.00
_cell.angle_beta   90.00
_cell.angle_gamma   90.00
#
_symmetry.space_group_name_H-M   'P 1'
#
loop_
_entity.id
_entity.type
_entity.pdbx_description
1 polymer ?
#
loop_
_entity_poly.entity_id
_entity_poly.type
_entity_poly.pdbx_seq_one_letter_code
_entity_poly.pdbx_strand_id
1 'polypeptide(L)'
;MLEWAAAAGEIDLKYLDESGFCAGSEPGYTYYQRGQQKRLEQTKRRGRRLSIVGLLQKEVSFVYGLVIGGVDRKAYIKMMEQEAQEAALIGRPRVIVQDNGPIHRCQEVQQLWSKWENQGLYIFFLPKYCSEMNPIELEWQHIKKDELAGQMFEDELDLAYAVIQGVEVRGERGNYRTQRVKFNSNAAT
;
A
#
# COMPACT_ATOMS: atom_id res chain seq x y z
N MET A 1 17.56 10.02 -11.53
CA MET A 1 18.69 10.09 -10.57
C MET A 1 18.50 9.06 -9.43
N LEU A 2 17.41 9.07 -8.65
CA LEU A 2 17.22 8.08 -7.56
C LEU A 2 17.21 6.62 -8.05
N GLU A 3 16.54 6.30 -9.15
CA GLU A 3 16.53 4.93 -9.70
C GLU A 3 17.93 4.46 -10.15
N TRP A 4 18.79 5.36 -10.60
CA TRP A 4 20.17 5.03 -10.94
C TRP A 4 21.00 4.70 -9.70
N ALA A 5 20.87 5.48 -8.63
CA ALA A 5 21.54 5.21 -7.37
C ALA A 5 21.03 3.89 -6.74
N ALA A 6 19.73 3.59 -6.87
CA ALA A 6 19.17 2.32 -6.45
C ALA A 6 19.69 1.14 -7.26
N ALA A 7 19.78 1.28 -8.59
CA ALA A 7 20.33 0.25 -9.48
C ALA A 7 21.83 0.01 -9.22
N ALA A 8 22.57 1.06 -8.82
CA ALA A 8 23.97 0.94 -8.39
C ALA A 8 24.13 0.34 -6.98
N GLY A 9 23.02 0.11 -6.25
CA GLY A 9 23.05 -0.41 -4.88
C GLY A 9 23.50 0.61 -3.83
N GLU A 10 23.53 1.89 -4.17
CA GLU A 10 23.94 2.98 -3.28
C GLU A 10 22.83 3.34 -2.28
N ILE A 11 21.57 3.17 -2.67
CA ILE A 11 20.40 3.44 -1.84
C ILE A 11 19.36 2.32 -1.95
N ASP A 12 18.52 2.18 -0.93
CA ASP A 12 17.25 1.43 -1.00
C ASP A 12 16.15 2.41 -1.39
N LEU A 13 15.60 2.28 -2.59
CA LEU A 13 14.53 3.13 -3.09
C LEU A 13 13.19 2.42 -2.94
N LYS A 14 12.31 2.98 -2.12
CA LYS A 14 10.96 2.45 -1.87
C LYS A 14 9.89 3.49 -2.22
N TYR A 15 8.73 3.00 -2.63
CA TYR A 15 7.58 3.81 -2.99
C TYR A 15 6.43 3.54 -2.03
N LEU A 16 5.95 4.58 -1.36
CA LEU A 16 4.85 4.50 -0.40
C LEU A 16 3.58 5.06 -1.02
N ASP A 17 2.46 4.36 -0.78
CA ASP A 17 1.12 4.84 -1.11
C ASP A 17 0.06 4.09 -0.30
N GLU A 18 -1.13 4.67 -0.23
CA GLU A 18 -2.30 4.04 0.36
C GLU A 18 -3.37 3.75 -0.68
N SER A 19 -4.07 2.66 -0.47
CA SER A 19 -5.25 2.32 -1.27
C SER A 19 -6.41 1.88 -0.40
N GLY A 20 -7.63 2.00 -0.94
CA GLY A 20 -8.84 1.56 -0.26
C GLY A 20 -9.57 0.49 -1.05
N PHE A 21 -10.16 -0.44 -0.30
CA PHE A 21 -11.01 -1.50 -0.81
C PHE A 21 -12.35 -1.47 -0.11
N CYS A 22 -13.40 -1.82 -0.82
CA CYS A 22 -14.75 -1.93 -0.29
C CYS A 22 -15.29 -3.34 -0.58
N ALA A 23 -16.17 -3.86 0.28
CA ALA A 23 -16.76 -5.19 0.09
C ALA A 23 -17.64 -5.31 -1.18
N GLY A 24 -18.04 -4.19 -1.78
CA GLY A 24 -18.72 -4.18 -3.07
C GLY A 24 -17.73 -4.39 -4.20
N SER A 25 -17.98 -5.40 -5.03
CA SER A 25 -17.17 -5.69 -6.22
C SER A 25 -17.18 -4.50 -7.19
N GLU A 26 -16.01 -4.07 -7.66
CA GLU A 26 -15.95 -3.32 -8.90
C GLU A 26 -16.36 -4.26 -10.04
N PRO A 27 -17.28 -3.85 -10.94
CA PRO A 27 -17.72 -4.71 -12.03
C PRO A 27 -16.54 -5.00 -12.94
N GLY A 28 -16.11 -6.26 -12.95
CA GLY A 28 -15.16 -6.76 -13.94
C GLY A 28 -15.84 -6.84 -15.32
N TYR A 29 -15.06 -6.70 -16.38
CA TYR A 29 -15.57 -6.93 -17.72
C TYR A 29 -15.85 -8.42 -17.91
N THR A 30 -17.08 -8.75 -18.35
CA THR A 30 -17.43 -10.11 -18.76
C THR A 30 -18.08 -10.06 -20.14
N TYR A 31 -17.77 -11.03 -20.98
CA TYR A 31 -18.43 -11.17 -22.29
C TYR A 31 -19.82 -11.76 -22.08
N TYR A 32 -20.82 -11.10 -22.63
CA TYR A 32 -22.20 -11.55 -22.60
C TYR A 32 -22.81 -11.62 -24.00
N GLN A 33 -23.76 -12.51 -24.18
CA GLN A 33 -24.51 -12.63 -25.42
C GLN A 33 -25.23 -11.31 -25.67
N ARG A 34 -25.17 -10.80 -26.90
CA ARG A 34 -25.77 -9.53 -27.30
C ARG A 34 -27.27 -9.54 -26.99
N GLY A 35 -27.73 -8.60 -26.18
CA GLY A 35 -29.14 -8.49 -25.77
C GLY A 35 -29.51 -9.07 -24.40
N GLN A 36 -28.55 -9.67 -23.68
CA GLN A 36 -28.77 -10.12 -22.29
C GLN A 36 -28.06 -9.18 -21.32
N GLN A 37 -28.73 -8.86 -20.21
CA GLN A 37 -28.14 -8.06 -19.13
C GLN A 37 -27.83 -8.98 -17.93
N LYS A 38 -26.58 -9.07 -17.53
CA LYS A 38 -26.24 -9.73 -16.26
C LYS A 38 -26.54 -8.79 -15.12
N ARG A 39 -27.50 -9.16 -14.26
CA ARG A 39 -27.70 -8.49 -13.00
C ARG A 39 -26.76 -9.09 -11.98
N LEU A 40 -25.82 -8.28 -11.47
CA LEU A 40 -25.03 -8.62 -10.30
C LEU A 40 -25.86 -8.22 -9.08
N GLU A 41 -26.21 -9.18 -8.24
CA GLU A 41 -26.77 -8.88 -6.93
C GLU A 41 -25.65 -8.27 -6.09
N GLN A 42 -25.76 -6.96 -5.85
CA GLN A 42 -24.87 -6.30 -4.90
C GLN A 42 -25.42 -6.52 -3.49
N THR A 43 -24.58 -6.99 -2.58
CA THR A 43 -24.93 -7.02 -1.17
C THR A 43 -25.29 -5.61 -0.70
N LYS A 44 -26.45 -5.45 -0.07
CA LYS A 44 -26.93 -4.16 0.48
C LYS A 44 -26.07 -3.61 1.62
N ARG A 45 -25.19 -4.43 2.21
CA ARG A 45 -24.25 -4.02 3.24
C ARG A 45 -22.98 -3.44 2.59
N ARG A 46 -22.91 -2.14 2.59
CA ARG A 46 -21.61 -1.46 2.45
C ARG A 46 -20.86 -1.69 3.77
N GLY A 47 -20.00 -2.71 3.82
CA GLY A 47 -19.07 -2.90 4.91
C GLY A 47 -18.17 -1.67 5.11
N ARG A 48 -17.44 -1.62 6.23
CA ARG A 48 -16.43 -0.58 6.45
C ARG A 48 -15.34 -0.69 5.38
N ARG A 49 -14.79 0.45 4.99
CA ARG A 49 -13.66 0.50 4.08
C ARG A 49 -12.46 -0.23 4.71
N LEU A 50 -11.82 -1.10 3.97
CA LEU A 50 -10.50 -1.62 4.28
C LEU A 50 -9.47 -0.75 3.57
N SER A 51 -8.50 -0.24 4.30
CA SER A 51 -7.37 0.49 3.73
C SER A 51 -6.09 -0.31 3.86
N ILE A 52 -5.23 -0.21 2.87
CA ILE A 52 -3.88 -0.75 2.84
C ILE A 52 -2.91 0.42 2.71
N VAL A 53 -1.83 0.37 3.46
CA VAL A 53 -0.65 1.19 3.22
C VAL A 53 0.48 0.26 2.81
N GLY A 54 1.22 0.62 1.79
CA GLY A 54 2.27 -0.23 1.24
C GLY A 54 3.55 0.53 0.93
N LEU A 55 4.64 -0.21 0.96
CA LEU A 55 5.98 0.20 0.59
C LEU A 55 6.52 -0.80 -0.43
N LEU A 56 6.63 -0.38 -1.67
CA LEU A 56 7.17 -1.19 -2.77
C LEU A 56 8.64 -0.84 -3.02
N GLN A 57 9.52 -1.82 -2.91
CA GLN A 57 10.86 -1.79 -3.51
C GLN A 57 10.81 -2.70 -4.73
N LYS A 58 10.88 -2.11 -5.93
CA LYS A 58 10.74 -2.84 -7.20
C LYS A 58 11.63 -4.09 -7.21
N GLU A 59 11.06 -5.23 -7.60
CA GLU A 59 11.75 -6.52 -7.75
C GLU A 59 12.43 -7.06 -6.47
N VAL A 60 12.22 -6.42 -5.32
CA VAL A 60 12.85 -6.81 -4.05
C VAL A 60 11.83 -7.15 -2.98
N SER A 61 10.96 -6.20 -2.63
CA SER A 61 10.03 -6.38 -1.51
C SER A 61 8.79 -5.50 -1.59
N PHE A 62 7.70 -6.00 -1.01
CA PHE A 62 6.48 -5.27 -0.80
C PHE A 62 6.05 -5.41 0.66
N VAL A 63 6.31 -4.38 1.44
CA VAL A 63 5.90 -4.30 2.85
C VAL A 63 4.55 -3.61 2.91
N TYR A 64 3.57 -4.18 3.61
CA TYR A 64 2.23 -3.62 3.66
C TYR A 64 1.55 -3.80 5.02
N GLY A 65 0.58 -2.98 5.30
CA GLY A 65 -0.28 -3.10 6.48
C GLY A 65 -1.74 -2.80 6.15
N LEU A 66 -2.66 -3.48 6.83
CA LEU A 66 -4.09 -3.33 6.64
C LEU A 66 -4.73 -2.64 7.84
N VAL A 67 -5.67 -1.74 7.57
CA VAL A 67 -6.43 -0.99 8.57
C VAL A 67 -7.91 -1.01 8.20
N ILE A 68 -8.78 -1.38 9.14
CA ILE A 68 -10.22 -1.22 8.96
C ILE A 68 -10.56 0.26 9.15
N GLY A 69 -11.08 0.90 8.11
CA GLY A 69 -11.27 2.33 8.04
C GLY A 69 -10.19 3.03 7.22
N GLY A 70 -9.83 4.26 7.58
CA GLY A 70 -8.74 5.01 6.95
C GLY A 70 -7.39 4.74 7.61
N VAL A 71 -6.31 4.84 6.85
CA VAL A 71 -4.95 4.86 7.42
C VAL A 71 -4.81 6.14 8.26
N ASP A 72 -4.39 5.99 9.49
CA ASP A 72 -4.11 7.10 10.38
C ASP A 72 -2.60 7.40 10.47
N ARG A 73 -2.27 8.55 11.06
CA ARG A 73 -0.87 8.95 11.24
C ARG A 73 -0.06 7.97 12.08
N LYS A 74 -0.70 7.25 13.03
CA LYS A 74 0.00 6.27 13.89
C LYS A 74 0.47 5.06 13.09
N ALA A 75 -0.38 4.56 12.19
CA ALA A 75 -0.03 3.48 11.29
C ALA A 75 1.12 3.89 10.35
N TYR A 76 1.04 5.10 9.79
CA TYR A 76 2.11 5.66 8.96
C TYR A 76 3.42 5.80 9.74
N ILE A 77 3.40 6.45 10.91
CA ILE A 77 4.59 6.63 11.75
C ILE A 77 5.21 5.27 12.10
N LYS A 78 4.39 4.28 12.49
CA LYS A 78 4.88 2.94 12.81
C LYS A 78 5.62 2.30 11.65
N MET A 79 5.08 2.41 10.44
CA MET A 79 5.73 1.88 9.24
C MET A 79 7.07 2.58 8.97
N MET A 80 7.09 3.92 9.03
CA MET A 80 8.30 4.70 8.81
C MET A 80 9.38 4.46 9.88
N GLU A 81 8.98 4.27 11.14
CA GLU A 81 9.90 3.90 12.23
C GLU A 81 10.58 2.54 11.98
N GLN A 82 9.83 1.54 11.49
CA GLN A 82 10.40 0.24 11.14
C GLN A 82 11.40 0.39 9.99
N GLU A 83 11.06 1.14 8.96
CA GLU A 83 11.93 1.40 7.82
C GLU A 83 13.20 2.16 8.22
N ALA A 84 13.11 3.12 9.14
CA ALA A 84 14.25 3.86 9.66
C ALA A 84 15.18 2.95 10.49
N GLN A 85 14.60 2.10 11.34
CA GLN A 85 15.38 1.12 12.11
C GLN A 85 16.13 0.13 11.22
N GLU A 86 15.45 -0.37 10.18
CA GLU A 86 16.09 -1.27 9.21
C GLU A 86 17.19 -0.57 8.42
N ALA A 87 16.99 0.69 7.98
CA ALA A 87 18.03 1.47 7.30
C ALA A 87 19.26 1.63 8.16
N ALA A 88 19.09 1.95 9.46
CA ALA A 88 20.19 2.07 10.41
C ALA A 88 20.93 0.75 10.62
N LEU A 89 20.22 -0.39 10.67
CA LEU A 89 20.83 -1.71 10.83
C LEU A 89 21.63 -2.15 9.60
N ILE A 90 21.11 -1.88 8.41
CA ILE A 90 21.74 -2.23 7.14
C ILE A 90 22.90 -1.29 6.82
N GLY A 91 22.87 -0.04 7.32
CA GLY A 91 23.87 0.99 7.04
C GLY A 91 23.82 1.53 5.61
N ARG A 92 22.68 1.35 4.91
CA ARG A 92 22.46 1.87 3.55
C ARG A 92 21.37 2.94 3.61
N PRO A 93 21.59 4.11 2.99
CA PRO A 93 20.56 5.13 2.91
C PRO A 93 19.28 4.57 2.24
N ARG A 94 18.14 4.86 2.83
CA ARG A 94 16.82 4.48 2.32
C ARG A 94 16.06 5.73 1.92
N VAL A 95 15.57 5.77 0.70
CA VAL A 95 14.75 6.87 0.20
C VAL A 95 13.32 6.37 -0.02
N ILE A 96 12.37 7.00 0.64
CA ILE A 96 10.94 6.72 0.45
C ILE A 96 10.32 7.83 -0.38
N VAL A 97 9.83 7.45 -1.56
CA VAL A 97 9.08 8.32 -2.47
C VAL A 97 7.61 8.19 -2.14
N GLN A 98 6.93 9.30 -1.91
CA GLN A 98 5.52 9.33 -1.55
C GLN A 98 4.84 10.62 -2.02
N ASP A 99 3.51 10.67 -1.93
CA ASP A 99 2.75 11.86 -2.22
C ASP A 99 2.83 12.91 -1.09
N ASN A 100 2.21 14.07 -1.33
CA ASN A 100 2.12 15.16 -0.36
C ASN A 100 0.85 15.09 0.50
N GLY A 101 0.35 13.89 0.83
CA GLY A 101 -0.84 13.71 1.65
C GLY A 101 -0.78 14.42 3.01
N PRO A 102 -1.94 14.86 3.56
CA PRO A 102 -1.97 15.55 4.85
C PRO A 102 -1.37 14.75 6.00
N ILE A 103 -1.50 13.43 5.97
CA ILE A 103 -0.96 12.50 6.98
C ILE A 103 0.56 12.55 6.97
N HIS A 104 1.18 12.63 5.78
CA HIS A 104 2.62 12.58 5.58
C HIS A 104 3.33 13.87 6.02
N ARG A 105 2.60 14.97 6.16
CA ARG A 105 3.14 16.30 6.49
C ARG A 105 2.54 16.92 7.74
N CYS A 106 1.83 16.17 8.55
CA CYS A 106 1.34 16.68 9.81
C CYS A 106 2.50 17.00 10.77
N GLN A 107 2.27 17.90 11.72
CA GLN A 107 3.30 18.39 12.62
C GLN A 107 4.01 17.26 13.38
N GLU A 108 3.27 16.26 13.82
CA GLU A 108 3.84 15.09 14.53
C GLU A 108 4.83 14.32 13.67
N VAL A 109 4.53 14.13 12.39
CA VAL A 109 5.42 13.46 11.43
C VAL A 109 6.66 14.31 11.15
N GLN A 110 6.48 15.63 10.97
CA GLN A 110 7.61 16.54 10.71
C GLN A 110 8.62 16.53 11.85
N GLN A 111 8.17 16.40 13.09
CA GLN A 111 9.05 16.31 14.27
C GLN A 111 9.93 15.05 14.25
N LEU A 112 9.55 14.03 13.52
CA LEU A 112 10.31 12.78 13.42
C LEU A 112 11.32 12.77 12.26
N TRP A 113 11.24 13.70 11.31
CA TRP A 113 12.09 13.69 10.13
C TRP A 113 13.58 13.69 10.47
N SER A 114 14.03 14.59 11.35
CA SER A 114 15.44 14.63 11.75
C SER A 114 15.92 13.34 12.42
N LYS A 115 15.05 12.67 13.18
CA LYS A 115 15.36 11.36 13.76
C LYS A 115 15.53 10.31 12.67
N TRP A 116 14.63 10.25 11.69
CA TRP A 116 14.68 9.31 10.59
C TRP A 116 15.89 9.56 9.68
N GLU A 117 16.20 10.82 9.37
CA GLU A 117 17.40 11.18 8.60
C GLU A 117 18.70 10.74 9.29
N ASN A 118 18.78 10.90 10.62
CA ASN A 118 19.92 10.40 11.41
C ASN A 118 20.03 8.85 11.40
N GLN A 119 18.94 8.16 11.12
CA GLN A 119 18.89 6.71 10.92
C GLN A 119 19.11 6.27 9.47
N GLY A 120 19.33 7.22 8.56
CA GLY A 120 19.54 6.95 7.14
C GLY A 120 18.26 6.85 6.31
N LEU A 121 17.09 7.26 6.84
CA LEU A 121 15.84 7.29 6.10
C LEU A 121 15.53 8.70 5.62
N TYR A 122 15.34 8.84 4.34
CA TYR A 122 15.04 10.11 3.67
C TYR A 122 13.69 10.03 2.96
N ILE A 123 12.92 11.12 3.00
CA ILE A 123 11.62 11.21 2.35
C ILE A 123 11.71 12.12 1.13
N PHE A 124 11.24 11.62 -0.01
CA PHE A 124 11.11 12.38 -1.23
C PHE A 124 9.61 12.53 -1.59
N PHE A 125 9.14 13.76 -1.61
CA PHE A 125 7.75 14.06 -1.97
C PHE A 125 7.59 14.25 -3.47
N LEU A 126 6.65 13.51 -4.04
CA LEU A 126 6.26 13.69 -5.44
C LEU A 126 5.59 15.05 -5.66
N PRO A 127 5.78 15.66 -6.83
CA PRO A 127 4.99 16.83 -7.21
C PRO A 127 3.50 16.50 -7.21
N LYS A 128 2.66 17.52 -7.01
CA LYS A 128 1.21 17.35 -7.11
C LYS A 128 0.82 16.84 -8.50
N TYR A 129 -0.14 15.94 -8.56
CA TYR A 129 -0.67 15.36 -9.80
C TYR A 129 0.33 14.53 -10.62
N CYS A 130 1.34 13.95 -9.98
CA CYS A 130 2.31 13.06 -10.59
C CYS A 130 2.23 11.64 -10.02
N SER A 131 1.01 11.16 -9.81
CA SER A 131 0.76 9.82 -9.28
C SER A 131 1.31 8.71 -10.20
N GLU A 132 1.33 8.95 -11.52
CA GLU A 132 1.93 8.06 -12.49
C GLU A 132 3.43 7.79 -12.26
N MET A 133 4.10 8.65 -11.49
CA MET A 133 5.49 8.44 -11.09
C MET A 133 5.64 7.51 -9.88
N ASN A 134 4.52 7.06 -9.29
CA ASN A 134 4.51 6.14 -8.16
C ASN A 134 4.15 4.72 -8.62
N PRO A 135 5.13 3.84 -8.83
CA PRO A 135 4.88 2.50 -9.39
C PRO A 135 4.00 1.60 -8.51
N ILE A 136 3.87 1.88 -7.23
CA ILE A 136 2.98 1.12 -6.33
C ILE A 136 1.50 1.26 -6.73
N GLU A 137 1.12 2.34 -7.42
CA GLU A 137 -0.24 2.51 -7.92
C GLU A 137 -0.64 1.42 -8.93
N LEU A 138 0.30 0.94 -9.73
CA LEU A 138 0.08 -0.19 -10.63
C LEU A 138 -0.22 -1.48 -9.85
N GLU A 139 0.45 -1.70 -8.74
CA GLU A 139 0.16 -2.85 -7.88
C GLU A 139 -1.27 -2.79 -7.31
N TRP A 140 -1.71 -1.59 -6.89
CA TRP A 140 -3.10 -1.41 -6.46
C TRP A 140 -4.11 -1.68 -7.57
N GLN A 141 -3.82 -1.24 -8.79
CA GLN A 141 -4.68 -1.50 -9.93
C GLN A 141 -4.76 -2.99 -10.25
N HIS A 142 -3.64 -3.70 -10.23
CA HIS A 142 -3.61 -5.14 -10.44
C HIS A 142 -4.38 -5.89 -9.37
N ILE A 143 -4.17 -5.58 -8.08
CA ILE A 143 -4.92 -6.20 -6.99
C ILE A 143 -6.43 -5.99 -7.19
N LYS A 144 -6.86 -4.77 -7.51
CA LYS A 144 -8.28 -4.47 -7.72
C LYS A 144 -8.88 -5.15 -8.94
N LYS A 145 -8.17 -5.15 -10.08
CA LYS A 145 -8.69 -5.59 -11.37
C LYS A 145 -8.49 -7.08 -11.64
N ASP A 146 -7.37 -7.63 -11.20
CA ASP A 146 -6.98 -8.98 -11.55
C ASP A 146 -7.28 -9.97 -10.42
N GLU A 147 -7.10 -9.55 -9.17
CA GLU A 147 -7.22 -10.45 -8.02
C GLU A 147 -8.60 -10.35 -7.33
N LEU A 148 -9.20 -9.14 -7.26
CA LEU A 148 -10.46 -8.93 -6.52
C LEU A 148 -11.68 -8.72 -7.41
N ALA A 149 -11.49 -8.39 -8.69
CA ALA A 149 -12.62 -8.07 -9.56
C ALA A 149 -13.58 -9.26 -9.73
N GLY A 150 -14.86 -8.98 -9.63
CA GLY A 150 -15.91 -9.99 -9.77
C GLY A 150 -16.15 -10.84 -8.51
N GLN A 151 -15.40 -10.63 -7.44
CA GLN A 151 -15.61 -11.30 -6.16
C GLN A 151 -16.60 -10.49 -5.29
N MET A 152 -17.37 -11.19 -4.46
CA MET A 152 -18.27 -10.61 -3.46
C MET A 152 -17.78 -11.04 -2.08
N PHE A 153 -17.70 -10.11 -1.16
CA PHE A 153 -17.21 -10.34 0.19
C PHE A 153 -18.34 -10.20 1.20
N GLU A 154 -18.43 -11.13 2.14
CA GLU A 154 -19.50 -11.13 3.16
C GLU A 154 -19.26 -10.04 4.21
N ASP A 155 -18.01 -9.85 4.60
CA ASP A 155 -17.59 -8.85 5.58
C ASP A 155 -16.20 -8.29 5.30
N GLU A 156 -15.72 -7.43 6.20
CA GLU A 156 -14.39 -6.81 6.09
C GLU A 156 -13.25 -7.80 6.30
N LEU A 157 -13.49 -8.89 7.01
CA LEU A 157 -12.48 -9.92 7.27
C LEU A 157 -12.26 -10.77 6.03
N ASP A 158 -13.35 -11.17 5.37
CA ASP A 158 -13.31 -11.87 4.09
C ASP A 158 -12.58 -11.05 3.02
N LEU A 159 -12.94 -9.76 2.91
CA LEU A 159 -12.21 -8.83 2.04
C LEU A 159 -10.73 -8.72 2.42
N ALA A 160 -10.39 -8.67 3.72
CA ALA A 160 -9.00 -8.56 4.15
C ALA A 160 -8.19 -9.82 3.76
N TYR A 161 -8.75 -11.00 3.88
CA TYR A 161 -8.10 -12.23 3.43
C TYR A 161 -7.87 -12.23 1.91
N ALA A 162 -8.85 -11.82 1.14
CA ALA A 162 -8.70 -11.74 -0.31
C ALA A 162 -7.63 -10.72 -0.73
N VAL A 163 -7.56 -9.55 -0.06
CA VAL A 163 -6.50 -8.57 -0.30
C VAL A 163 -5.13 -9.12 0.05
N ILE A 164 -4.98 -9.82 1.19
CA ILE A 164 -3.71 -10.47 1.58
C ILE A 164 -3.29 -11.46 0.51
N GLN A 165 -4.18 -12.35 0.10
CA GLN A 165 -3.92 -13.34 -0.94
C GLN A 165 -3.56 -12.65 -2.27
N GLY A 166 -4.25 -11.58 -2.64
CA GLY A 166 -3.94 -10.81 -3.84
C GLY A 166 -2.54 -10.21 -3.81
N VAL A 167 -2.10 -9.68 -2.66
CA VAL A 167 -0.73 -9.17 -2.47
C VAL A 167 0.30 -10.31 -2.60
N GLU A 168 0.03 -11.48 -2.03
CA GLU A 168 0.93 -12.64 -2.13
C GLU A 168 1.08 -13.12 -3.58
N VAL A 169 -0.04 -13.25 -4.30
CA VAL A 169 -0.02 -13.61 -5.74
C VAL A 169 0.75 -12.57 -6.55
N ARG A 170 0.61 -11.28 -6.24
CA ARG A 170 1.38 -10.21 -6.89
C ARG A 170 2.87 -10.34 -6.58
N GLY A 171 3.24 -10.67 -5.34
CA GLY A 171 4.62 -10.93 -4.95
C GLY A 171 5.26 -12.05 -5.77
N GLU A 172 4.55 -13.16 -5.93
CA GLU A 172 5.01 -14.29 -6.74
C GLU A 172 5.20 -13.90 -8.22
N ARG A 173 4.22 -13.21 -8.82
CA ARG A 173 4.28 -12.75 -10.21
C ARG A 173 5.35 -11.68 -10.45
N GLY A 174 5.55 -10.78 -9.49
CA GLY A 174 6.53 -9.70 -9.53
C GLY A 174 7.92 -10.09 -9.04
N ASN A 175 8.10 -11.36 -8.60
CA ASN A 175 9.35 -11.86 -8.03
C ASN A 175 9.91 -11.02 -6.89
N TYR A 176 9.04 -10.55 -5.98
CA TYR A 176 9.41 -9.80 -4.78
C TYR A 176 8.82 -10.44 -3.52
N ARG A 177 9.49 -10.24 -2.39
CA ARG A 177 9.03 -10.76 -1.09
C ARG A 177 7.92 -9.88 -0.54
N THR A 178 6.85 -10.49 -0.04
CA THR A 178 5.78 -9.77 0.67
C THR A 178 5.98 -9.87 2.18
N GLN A 179 5.73 -8.77 2.89
CA GLN A 179 5.80 -8.73 4.35
C GLN A 179 4.65 -7.89 4.91
N ARG A 180 3.87 -8.48 5.82
CA ARG A 180 2.77 -7.78 6.46
C ARG A 180 3.16 -7.18 7.81
N VAL A 181 3.01 -5.87 7.95
CA VAL A 181 3.07 -5.15 9.21
C VAL A 181 1.73 -5.24 9.92
N LYS A 182 1.72 -5.69 11.16
CA LYS A 182 0.52 -5.69 11.99
C LYS A 182 0.43 -4.37 12.76
N PHE A 183 -0.55 -3.55 12.46
CA PHE A 183 -0.90 -2.42 13.29
C PHE A 183 -1.70 -2.97 14.49
N ASN A 184 -1.21 -2.77 15.71
CA ASN A 184 -1.98 -3.17 16.89
C ASN A 184 -3.29 -2.39 16.86
N SER A 185 -4.40 -3.08 16.76
CA SER A 185 -5.67 -2.52 17.17
C SER A 185 -5.54 -2.30 18.68
N ASN A 186 -5.41 -1.04 19.10
CA ASN A 186 -5.71 -0.74 20.49
C ASN A 186 -7.15 -1.19 20.68
N ALA A 187 -7.35 -2.25 21.44
CA ALA A 187 -8.66 -2.60 21.96
C ALA A 187 -9.20 -1.31 22.59
N ALA A 188 -10.32 -0.84 22.05
CA ALA A 188 -11.07 0.23 22.68
C ALA A 188 -11.41 -0.24 24.09
N THR A 189 -10.83 0.40 25.09
CA THR A 189 -11.35 0.43 26.45
C THR A 189 -12.52 1.38 26.48
#